data_b43c72cde529dee6ea43866ab2c7f5db
#
_entry.id   b43c72cde529dee6ea43866ab2c7f5db
#
_cell.length_a   1.000
_cell.length_b   1.000
_cell.length_c   1.000
_cell.angle_alpha   90.00
_cell.angle_beta   90.00
_cell.angle_gamma   90.00
#
_symmetry.space_group_name_H-M   'P 1'
#
loop_
_entity.id
_entity.type
_entity.pdbx_description
1 polymer ?
#
loop_
_entity_poly.entity_id
_entity_poly.type
_entity_poly.pdbx_seq_one_letter_code
_entity_poly.pdbx_strand_id
1 'polypeptide(L)'
;MHTSTQPLYIQTPWQPNFALHENDRIDVILSPHLGSEDIAAFRVKRSEHIKTAYRYKDGEFYTSYGVRTNPALSRQPVPKGWAISSPFNPHRIHPVTRERRPHNGTDFPVPDNTPITATGNGIVRIARYSYSAGNYVEIEHDTHYKTRYFHLNHLSVKEGQHVRRGQIIGLSGHTGLSSGPHLHYELLKDGKPVDAMQTTASTSVALSATELEQFRTQYQNKIKWLSTF
;
A
#
# COMPACT_ATOMS: atom_id res chain seq x y z
N MET A 1 13.88 37.73 -10.48
CA MET A 1 12.86 36.85 -9.83
C MET A 1 13.01 35.48 -10.41
N HIS A 2 13.66 34.54 -9.67
CA HIS A 2 13.76 33.15 -10.08
C HIS A 2 12.52 32.41 -9.55
N THR A 3 11.58 32.10 -10.41
CA THR A 3 10.51 31.16 -10.10
C THR A 3 11.07 29.74 -10.17
N SER A 4 11.38 29.17 -9.03
CA SER A 4 11.72 27.76 -8.92
C SER A 4 10.45 26.93 -9.19
N THR A 5 10.33 26.39 -10.40
CA THR A 5 9.33 25.38 -10.75
C THR A 5 9.81 24.01 -10.29
N GLN A 6 9.76 23.74 -8.99
CA GLN A 6 9.82 22.36 -8.52
C GLN A 6 8.48 21.70 -8.83
N PRO A 7 8.45 20.53 -9.49
CA PRO A 7 7.20 19.83 -9.72
C PRO A 7 6.57 19.45 -8.38
N LEU A 8 5.35 19.91 -8.16
CA LEU A 8 4.56 19.55 -7.00
C LEU A 8 4.17 18.07 -7.10
N TYR A 9 4.87 17.19 -6.39
CA TYR A 9 4.53 15.78 -6.32
C TYR A 9 3.32 15.59 -5.40
N ILE A 10 2.13 15.76 -5.93
CA ILE A 10 0.90 15.39 -5.24
C ILE A 10 0.73 13.87 -5.41
N GLN A 11 0.79 13.13 -4.29
CA GLN A 11 0.36 11.74 -4.29
C GLN A 11 -1.15 11.69 -4.55
N THR A 12 -1.52 11.44 -5.81
CA THR A 12 -2.93 11.34 -6.16
C THR A 12 -3.52 10.04 -5.63
N PRO A 13 -4.80 10.04 -5.21
CA PRO A 13 -5.46 8.83 -4.71
C PRO A 13 -5.68 7.73 -5.77
N TRP A 14 -5.28 7.96 -7.03
CA TRP A 14 -5.49 7.02 -8.15
C TRP A 14 -4.21 6.34 -8.65
N GLN A 15 -3.19 6.18 -7.82
CA GLN A 15 -1.96 5.46 -8.22
C GLN A 15 -2.20 3.95 -8.42
N PRO A 16 -1.50 3.29 -9.37
CA PRO A 16 -0.33 3.76 -10.12
C PRO A 16 -0.63 4.36 -11.51
N ASN A 17 -1.87 4.39 -11.97
CA ASN A 17 -2.20 4.64 -13.38
C ASN A 17 -2.71 6.05 -13.69
N PHE A 18 -2.57 7.01 -12.78
CA PHE A 18 -3.00 8.37 -13.03
C PHE A 18 -1.82 9.34 -12.98
N ALA A 19 -1.28 9.68 -14.14
CA ALA A 19 -0.30 10.75 -14.28
C ALA A 19 -1.02 12.09 -14.44
N LEU A 20 -0.60 13.10 -13.71
CA LEU A 20 -1.03 14.48 -13.93
C LEU A 20 -0.37 15.02 -15.19
N HIS A 21 -1.12 15.76 -16.01
CA HIS A 21 -0.66 16.45 -17.20
C HIS A 21 -0.69 17.96 -16.97
N GLU A 22 0.06 18.69 -17.79
CA GLU A 22 0.26 20.12 -17.64
C GLU A 22 -1.03 20.97 -17.64
N ASN A 23 -2.09 20.48 -18.28
CA ASN A 23 -3.38 21.18 -18.37
C ASN A 23 -4.47 20.60 -17.45
N ASP A 24 -4.10 19.74 -16.51
CA ASP A 24 -5.08 19.22 -15.55
C ASP A 24 -5.41 20.29 -14.50
N ARG A 25 -6.70 20.55 -14.28
CA ARG A 25 -7.15 21.34 -13.15
C ARG A 25 -7.33 20.45 -11.93
N ILE A 26 -6.75 20.86 -10.81
CA ILE A 26 -6.81 20.15 -9.55
C ILE A 26 -7.51 21.03 -8.52
N ASP A 27 -8.59 20.53 -7.94
CA ASP A 27 -9.26 21.16 -6.79
C ASP A 27 -9.08 20.25 -5.56
N VAL A 28 -8.68 20.86 -4.44
CA VAL A 28 -8.40 20.15 -3.19
C VAL A 28 -9.22 20.76 -2.07
N ILE A 29 -9.87 19.91 -1.28
CA ILE A 29 -10.53 20.31 -0.03
C ILE A 29 -9.67 19.80 1.13
N LEU A 30 -9.19 20.71 1.97
CA LEU A 30 -8.46 20.38 3.19
C LEU A 30 -9.42 20.09 4.34
N SER A 31 -9.02 19.23 5.26
CA SER A 31 -9.79 18.94 6.46
C SER A 31 -9.37 19.87 7.60
N PRO A 32 -10.27 20.64 8.18
CA PRO A 32 -9.94 21.51 9.31
C PRO A 32 -9.67 20.75 10.62
N HIS A 33 -9.96 19.44 10.68
CA HIS A 33 -9.90 18.65 11.91
C HIS A 33 -8.75 17.65 11.99
N LEU A 34 -7.94 17.50 10.93
CA LEU A 34 -6.89 16.49 10.85
C LEU A 34 -5.47 17.08 10.78
N GLY A 35 -5.27 18.30 11.23
CA GLY A 35 -4.03 19.04 11.02
C GLY A 35 -4.03 19.73 9.65
N SER A 36 -3.26 20.80 9.51
CA SER A 36 -3.31 21.72 8.36
C SER A 36 -2.89 21.14 7.00
N GLU A 37 -2.61 19.84 6.91
CA GLU A 37 -2.07 19.20 5.70
C GLU A 37 -2.90 18.02 5.16
N ASP A 38 -3.99 17.64 5.82
CA ASP A 38 -4.76 16.48 5.41
C ASP A 38 -5.82 16.82 4.35
N ILE A 39 -5.66 16.23 3.18
CA ILE A 39 -6.63 16.35 2.08
C ILE A 39 -7.88 15.55 2.42
N ALA A 40 -9.03 16.23 2.49
CA ALA A 40 -10.34 15.60 2.74
C ALA A 40 -11.04 15.17 1.44
N ALA A 41 -10.84 15.91 0.35
CA ALA A 41 -11.39 15.56 -0.95
C ALA A 41 -10.52 16.12 -2.07
N PHE A 42 -10.63 15.51 -3.23
CA PHE A 42 -9.75 15.76 -4.36
C PHE A 42 -10.52 15.61 -5.67
N ARG A 43 -10.37 16.57 -6.59
CA ARG A 43 -10.94 16.51 -7.95
C ARG A 43 -9.85 16.81 -8.96
N VAL A 44 -9.78 16.01 -10.01
CA VAL A 44 -8.99 16.32 -11.21
C VAL A 44 -9.92 16.42 -12.40
N LYS A 45 -9.83 17.54 -13.10
CA LYS A 45 -10.51 17.77 -14.36
C LYS A 45 -9.49 17.78 -15.49
N ARG A 46 -9.71 16.93 -16.50
CA ARG A 46 -8.96 16.83 -17.74
C ARG A 46 -9.93 16.86 -18.90
N SER A 47 -9.95 17.99 -19.62
CA SER A 47 -11.00 18.23 -20.64
C SER A 47 -12.39 17.97 -20.04
N GLU A 48 -13.18 17.06 -20.63
CA GLU A 48 -14.53 16.70 -20.15
C GLU A 48 -14.51 15.58 -19.09
N HIS A 49 -13.32 15.03 -18.76
CA HIS A 49 -13.23 13.94 -17.79
C HIS A 49 -12.95 14.49 -16.39
N ILE A 50 -13.85 14.17 -15.47
CA ILE A 50 -13.73 14.56 -14.06
C ILE A 50 -13.58 13.31 -13.21
N LYS A 51 -12.55 13.28 -12.36
CA LYS A 51 -12.37 12.27 -11.32
C LYS A 51 -12.42 12.94 -9.95
N THR A 52 -13.22 12.37 -9.04
CA THR A 52 -13.32 12.84 -7.66
C THR A 52 -12.98 11.72 -6.69
N ALA A 53 -12.35 12.07 -5.58
CA ALA A 53 -12.07 11.17 -4.49
C ALA A 53 -12.27 11.88 -3.14
N TYR A 54 -12.80 11.16 -2.16
CA TYR A 54 -13.11 11.66 -0.84
C TYR A 54 -12.47 10.76 0.20
N ARG A 55 -11.74 11.33 1.16
CA ARG A 55 -11.10 10.56 2.22
C ARG A 55 -12.14 10.14 3.27
N TYR A 56 -12.19 8.85 3.58
CA TYR A 56 -13.07 8.32 4.61
C TYR A 56 -12.31 8.10 5.94
N LYS A 57 -13.03 7.67 6.99
CA LYS A 57 -12.50 7.47 8.36
C LYS A 57 -11.34 6.48 8.46
N ASP A 58 -11.23 5.54 7.53
CA ASP A 58 -10.12 4.58 7.43
C ASP A 58 -8.84 5.19 6.81
N GLY A 59 -8.90 6.48 6.39
CA GLY A 59 -7.80 7.20 5.78
C GLY A 59 -7.65 6.97 4.28
N GLU A 60 -8.49 6.13 3.69
CA GLU A 60 -8.47 5.83 2.25
C GLU A 60 -9.42 6.72 1.46
N PHE A 61 -9.19 6.79 0.14
CA PHE A 61 -9.99 7.60 -0.76
C PHE A 61 -11.00 6.74 -1.52
N TYR A 62 -12.22 7.25 -1.62
CA TYR A 62 -13.36 6.62 -2.28
C TYR A 62 -13.99 7.56 -3.31
N THR A 63 -14.55 7.00 -4.36
CA THR A 63 -15.43 7.74 -5.27
C THR A 63 -16.72 8.15 -4.56
N SER A 64 -17.53 9.03 -5.15
CA SER A 64 -18.88 9.39 -4.64
C SER A 64 -19.82 8.19 -4.50
N TYR A 65 -19.50 7.07 -5.15
CA TYR A 65 -20.25 5.82 -5.07
C TYR A 65 -19.72 4.87 -3.98
N GLY A 66 -18.73 5.31 -3.20
CA GLY A 66 -18.13 4.49 -2.15
C GLY A 66 -17.18 3.41 -2.66
N VAL A 67 -16.72 3.51 -3.89
CA VAL A 67 -15.72 2.59 -4.45
C VAL A 67 -14.33 3.15 -4.18
N ARG A 68 -13.46 2.35 -3.58
CA ARG A 68 -12.08 2.72 -3.26
C ARG A 68 -11.31 3.08 -4.54
N THR A 69 -10.58 4.18 -4.52
CA THR A 69 -9.86 4.70 -5.70
C THR A 69 -8.52 4.04 -5.95
N ASN A 70 -7.94 3.44 -4.92
CA ASN A 70 -6.66 2.74 -4.98
C ASN A 70 -6.82 1.23 -4.75
N PRO A 71 -5.95 0.38 -5.31
CA PRO A 71 -5.91 -1.02 -4.91
C PRO A 71 -5.69 -1.14 -3.40
N ALA A 72 -6.32 -2.14 -2.79
CA ALA A 72 -6.21 -2.39 -1.36
C ALA A 72 -4.75 -2.59 -0.92
N LEU A 73 -3.94 -3.20 -1.77
CA LEU A 73 -2.53 -3.49 -1.52
C LEU A 73 -1.61 -2.86 -2.56
N SER A 74 -0.54 -2.24 -2.10
CA SER A 74 0.60 -1.84 -2.93
C SER A 74 1.43 -3.09 -3.26
N ARG A 75 2.03 -3.12 -4.45
CA ARG A 75 3.00 -4.17 -4.82
C ARG A 75 4.41 -3.90 -4.31
N GLN A 76 4.66 -2.74 -3.71
CA GLN A 76 6.01 -2.27 -3.42
C GLN A 76 6.16 -1.93 -1.93
N PRO A 77 6.69 -2.87 -1.12
CA PRO A 77 6.96 -2.67 0.31
C PRO A 77 8.25 -1.88 0.58
N VAL A 78 9.06 -1.65 -0.46
CA VAL A 78 10.35 -0.95 -0.42
C VAL A 78 10.26 0.40 -1.16
N PRO A 79 11.18 1.35 -0.96
CA PRO A 79 11.23 2.59 -1.75
C PRO A 79 11.23 2.31 -3.26
N LYS A 80 10.74 3.25 -4.05
CA LYS A 80 10.72 3.12 -5.52
C LYS A 80 12.13 2.98 -6.09
N GLY A 81 12.26 2.20 -7.17
CA GLY A 81 13.52 2.04 -7.92
C GLY A 81 14.25 0.73 -7.64
N TRP A 82 13.86 -0.06 -6.65
CA TRP A 82 14.46 -1.36 -6.42
C TRP A 82 13.88 -2.44 -7.34
N ALA A 83 14.75 -3.16 -8.03
CA ALA A 83 14.38 -4.30 -8.85
C ALA A 83 14.11 -5.54 -7.98
N ILE A 84 13.46 -6.54 -8.56
CA ILE A 84 13.26 -7.86 -7.94
C ILE A 84 14.50 -8.71 -8.22
N SER A 85 15.12 -9.28 -7.17
CA SER A 85 16.23 -10.22 -7.32
C SER A 85 15.78 -11.67 -7.48
N SER A 86 14.65 -12.04 -6.84
CA SER A 86 14.09 -13.39 -6.94
C SER A 86 12.55 -13.30 -6.93
N PRO A 87 11.86 -13.68 -8.03
CA PRO A 87 10.41 -13.64 -8.09
C PRO A 87 9.76 -14.81 -7.34
N PHE A 88 8.47 -14.67 -7.05
CA PHE A 88 7.63 -15.78 -6.61
C PHE A 88 7.72 -16.96 -7.58
N ASN A 89 7.99 -18.16 -7.04
CA ASN A 89 8.05 -19.38 -7.82
C ASN A 89 7.67 -20.61 -6.98
N PRO A 90 6.41 -21.06 -7.01
CA PRO A 90 5.93 -22.20 -6.22
C PRO A 90 6.47 -23.54 -6.71
N HIS A 91 7.11 -23.56 -7.87
CA HIS A 91 7.69 -24.76 -8.48
C HIS A 91 9.22 -24.74 -8.56
N ARG A 92 9.87 -23.81 -7.83
CA ARG A 92 11.34 -23.70 -7.85
C ARG A 92 11.98 -25.01 -7.44
N ILE A 93 12.94 -25.46 -8.27
CA ILE A 93 13.79 -26.62 -8.01
C ILE A 93 15.19 -26.13 -7.66
N HIS A 94 15.75 -26.66 -6.58
CA HIS A 94 17.10 -26.32 -6.16
C HIS A 94 18.10 -26.81 -7.24
N PRO A 95 19.01 -25.96 -7.75
CA PRO A 95 19.83 -26.30 -8.92
C PRO A 95 20.80 -27.47 -8.66
N VAL A 96 21.23 -27.66 -7.41
CA VAL A 96 22.19 -28.70 -7.04
C VAL A 96 21.47 -29.95 -6.52
N THR A 97 20.61 -29.80 -5.49
CA THR A 97 19.95 -30.96 -4.85
C THR A 97 18.78 -31.52 -5.65
N ARG A 98 18.28 -30.77 -6.64
CA ARG A 98 17.09 -31.12 -7.43
C ARG A 98 15.80 -31.25 -6.60
N GLU A 99 15.82 -30.89 -5.35
CA GLU A 99 14.65 -30.85 -4.47
C GLU A 99 13.75 -29.67 -4.80
N ARG A 100 12.43 -29.87 -4.64
CA ARG A 100 11.47 -28.77 -4.69
C ARG A 100 11.68 -27.88 -3.48
N ARG A 101 12.06 -26.64 -3.73
CA ARG A 101 12.16 -25.56 -2.73
C ARG A 101 11.38 -24.35 -3.21
N PRO A 102 10.06 -24.34 -3.01
CA PRO A 102 9.22 -23.22 -3.42
C PRO A 102 9.74 -21.89 -2.87
N HIS A 103 9.64 -20.84 -3.68
CA HIS A 103 9.85 -19.49 -3.26
C HIS A 103 8.48 -18.81 -3.13
N ASN A 104 7.99 -18.72 -1.89
CA ASN A 104 6.61 -18.28 -1.59
C ASN A 104 6.45 -16.76 -1.58
N GLY A 105 7.50 -16.01 -1.90
CA GLY A 105 7.50 -14.56 -1.90
C GLY A 105 8.31 -13.96 -3.04
N THR A 106 8.54 -12.69 -2.94
CA THR A 106 9.37 -11.89 -3.84
C THR A 106 10.49 -11.27 -3.04
N ASP A 107 11.74 -11.42 -3.50
CA ASP A 107 12.91 -10.84 -2.85
C ASP A 107 13.31 -9.52 -3.50
N PHE A 108 13.48 -8.51 -2.66
CA PHE A 108 13.98 -7.18 -3.01
C PHE A 108 15.38 -6.99 -2.44
N PRO A 109 16.43 -6.80 -3.26
CA PRO A 109 17.82 -6.70 -2.84
C PRO A 109 18.14 -5.32 -2.27
N VAL A 110 17.50 -4.97 -1.16
CA VAL A 110 17.70 -3.69 -0.48
C VAL A 110 18.79 -3.79 0.56
N PRO A 111 19.62 -2.75 0.75
CA PRO A 111 20.61 -2.68 1.82
C PRO A 111 19.98 -2.82 3.21
N ASP A 112 20.79 -3.22 4.18
CA ASP A 112 20.41 -3.20 5.60
C ASP A 112 19.87 -1.81 5.99
N ASN A 113 18.87 -1.83 6.88
CA ASN A 113 18.23 -0.63 7.43
C ASN A 113 17.46 0.24 6.41
N THR A 114 17.12 -0.30 5.24
CA THR A 114 16.16 0.35 4.33
C THR A 114 14.77 0.32 4.97
N PRO A 115 14.04 1.46 5.00
CA PRO A 115 12.67 1.48 5.53
C PRO A 115 11.73 0.56 4.75
N ILE A 116 11.06 -0.34 5.46
CA ILE A 116 10.05 -1.25 4.92
C ILE A 116 8.67 -0.73 5.33
N THR A 117 7.76 -0.68 4.35
CA THR A 117 6.43 -0.11 4.56
C THR A 117 5.32 -1.16 4.41
N ALA A 118 4.25 -0.99 5.19
CA ALA A 118 3.02 -1.77 5.03
C ALA A 118 2.44 -1.53 3.64
N THR A 119 2.16 -2.60 2.91
CA THR A 119 1.58 -2.53 1.56
C THR A 119 0.08 -2.22 1.55
N GLY A 120 -0.59 -2.37 2.69
CA GLY A 120 -2.01 -2.06 2.89
C GLY A 120 -2.31 -1.64 4.33
N ASN A 121 -3.52 -1.10 4.55
CA ASN A 121 -4.05 -0.93 5.90
C ASN A 121 -4.31 -2.31 6.51
N GLY A 122 -4.16 -2.44 7.82
CA GLY A 122 -4.42 -3.72 8.48
C GLY A 122 -4.04 -3.72 9.96
N ILE A 123 -4.05 -4.92 10.52
CA ILE A 123 -3.66 -5.19 11.91
C ILE A 123 -2.43 -6.10 11.90
N VAL A 124 -1.42 -5.71 12.63
CA VAL A 124 -0.22 -6.54 12.85
C VAL A 124 -0.63 -7.77 13.66
N ARG A 125 -0.53 -8.95 13.05
CA ARG A 125 -0.83 -10.23 13.72
C ARG A 125 0.41 -10.87 14.32
N ILE A 126 1.57 -10.61 13.71
CA ILE A 126 2.85 -11.12 14.18
C ILE A 126 3.91 -10.01 14.04
N ALA A 127 4.70 -9.80 15.09
CA ALA A 127 5.87 -8.94 15.09
C ALA A 127 6.91 -9.53 16.06
N ARG A 128 7.72 -10.50 15.59
CA ARG A 128 8.68 -11.25 16.43
C ARG A 128 9.80 -11.86 15.61
N TYR A 129 10.73 -12.49 16.29
CA TYR A 129 11.79 -13.30 15.69
C TYR A 129 11.37 -14.76 15.51
N SER A 130 11.79 -15.39 14.41
CA SER A 130 11.82 -16.84 14.22
C SER A 130 13.13 -17.27 13.56
N TYR A 131 13.53 -18.53 13.76
CA TYR A 131 14.81 -19.05 13.21
C TYR A 131 14.88 -18.92 11.69
N SER A 132 13.81 -19.23 10.96
CA SER A 132 13.81 -19.19 9.49
C SER A 132 13.57 -17.80 8.93
N ALA A 133 12.57 -17.07 9.43
CA ALA A 133 12.19 -15.76 8.90
C ALA A 133 13.02 -14.59 9.47
N GLY A 134 13.82 -14.83 10.53
CA GLY A 134 14.45 -13.75 11.28
C GLY A 134 13.42 -12.92 12.03
N ASN A 135 13.69 -11.64 12.22
CA ASN A 135 12.65 -10.71 12.64
C ASN A 135 11.66 -10.51 11.49
N TYR A 136 10.38 -10.66 11.77
CA TYR A 136 9.35 -10.56 10.74
C TYR A 136 8.06 -9.96 11.25
N VAL A 137 7.30 -9.37 10.31
CA VAL A 137 5.98 -8.82 10.53
C VAL A 137 4.98 -9.57 9.64
N GLU A 138 3.81 -9.95 10.18
CA GLU A 138 2.64 -10.35 9.43
C GLU A 138 1.52 -9.34 9.66
N ILE A 139 0.93 -8.83 8.58
CA ILE A 139 -0.21 -7.91 8.61
C ILE A 139 -1.41 -8.59 7.99
N GLU A 140 -2.54 -8.60 8.70
CA GLU A 140 -3.83 -9.00 8.19
C GLU A 140 -4.57 -7.76 7.69
N HIS A 141 -4.93 -7.77 6.40
CA HIS A 141 -5.58 -6.64 5.73
C HIS A 141 -7.10 -6.77 5.72
N ASP A 142 -7.57 -8.01 5.52
CA ASP A 142 -8.97 -8.40 5.55
C ASP A 142 -9.09 -9.91 5.77
N THR A 143 -10.29 -10.48 5.57
CA THR A 143 -10.54 -11.92 5.73
C THR A 143 -9.79 -12.79 4.72
N HIS A 144 -9.33 -12.21 3.60
CA HIS A 144 -8.71 -12.94 2.51
C HIS A 144 -7.22 -12.69 2.37
N TYR A 145 -6.74 -11.49 2.72
CA TYR A 145 -5.37 -11.08 2.43
C TYR A 145 -4.53 -10.83 3.67
N LYS A 146 -3.32 -11.41 3.66
CA LYS A 146 -2.24 -11.13 4.60
C LYS A 146 -0.96 -10.85 3.86
N THR A 147 -0.08 -10.07 4.46
CA THR A 147 1.29 -9.86 3.96
C THR A 147 2.31 -10.18 5.03
N ARG A 148 3.49 -10.66 4.60
CA ARG A 148 4.61 -10.98 5.47
C ARG A 148 5.87 -10.29 4.97
N TYR A 149 6.69 -9.85 5.92
CA TYR A 149 7.93 -9.10 5.70
C TYR A 149 9.03 -9.72 6.54
N PHE A 150 9.97 -10.43 5.92
CA PHE A 150 10.98 -11.24 6.61
C PHE A 150 12.37 -10.60 6.58
N HIS A 151 13.28 -11.18 7.37
CA HIS A 151 14.70 -10.85 7.47
C HIS A 151 14.96 -9.42 7.94
N LEU A 152 14.05 -8.83 8.72
CA LEU A 152 14.17 -7.46 9.21
C LEU A 152 15.29 -7.35 10.27
N ASN A 153 16.02 -6.22 10.27
CA ASN A 153 16.92 -5.88 11.35
C ASN A 153 16.17 -5.31 12.56
N HIS A 154 15.12 -4.51 12.28
CA HIS A 154 14.36 -3.84 13.32
C HIS A 154 12.86 -3.92 13.05
N LEU A 155 12.09 -4.14 14.13
CA LEU A 155 10.62 -4.09 14.10
C LEU A 155 10.18 -2.74 14.66
N SER A 156 9.45 -1.94 13.85
CA SER A 156 8.94 -0.62 14.26
C SER A 156 7.47 -0.68 14.70
N VAL A 157 6.89 -1.88 14.74
CA VAL A 157 5.49 -2.12 15.12
C VAL A 157 5.40 -3.32 16.07
N LYS A 158 4.27 -3.46 16.74
CA LYS A 158 3.97 -4.57 17.67
C LYS A 158 2.66 -5.26 17.31
N GLU A 159 2.49 -6.50 17.79
CA GLU A 159 1.26 -7.27 17.61
C GLU A 159 0.04 -6.50 18.15
N GLY A 160 -1.08 -6.59 17.43
CA GLY A 160 -2.31 -5.85 17.71
C GLY A 160 -2.33 -4.41 17.19
N GLN A 161 -1.23 -3.87 16.73
CA GLN A 161 -1.17 -2.49 16.23
C GLN A 161 -1.87 -2.36 14.89
N HIS A 162 -2.71 -1.33 14.74
CA HIS A 162 -3.24 -0.91 13.46
C HIS A 162 -2.17 -0.16 12.67
N VAL A 163 -2.02 -0.50 11.40
CA VAL A 163 -1.09 0.15 10.48
C VAL A 163 -1.81 0.66 9.24
N ARG A 164 -1.29 1.74 8.66
CA ARG A 164 -1.76 2.30 7.40
C ARG A 164 -0.82 1.93 6.28
N ARG A 165 -1.35 1.82 5.06
CA ARG A 165 -0.54 1.65 3.86
C ARG A 165 0.52 2.76 3.77
N GLY A 166 1.77 2.37 3.48
CA GLY A 166 2.92 3.28 3.45
C GLY A 166 3.53 3.59 4.81
N GLN A 167 2.93 3.14 5.92
CA GLN A 167 3.53 3.28 7.25
C GLN A 167 4.78 2.40 7.35
N ILE A 168 5.87 2.95 7.89
CA ILE A 168 7.09 2.18 8.19
C ILE A 168 6.76 1.16 9.28
N ILE A 169 7.07 -0.12 9.02
CA ILE A 169 6.82 -1.26 9.91
C ILE A 169 8.10 -1.91 10.42
N GLY A 170 9.23 -1.58 9.83
CA GLY A 170 10.54 -2.09 10.19
C GLY A 170 11.64 -1.59 9.26
N LEU A 171 12.83 -2.08 9.50
CA LEU A 171 14.01 -1.85 8.66
C LEU A 171 14.48 -3.18 8.10
N SER A 172 14.84 -3.22 6.80
CA SER A 172 15.42 -4.41 6.16
C SER A 172 16.69 -4.89 6.82
N GLY A 173 17.03 -6.14 6.61
CA GLY A 173 18.22 -6.75 7.13
C GLY A 173 18.54 -8.10 6.48
N HIS A 174 19.18 -8.97 7.25
CA HIS A 174 19.50 -10.34 6.85
C HIS A 174 19.41 -11.31 8.04
N THR A 175 18.52 -11.03 8.99
CA THR A 175 18.29 -11.91 10.15
C THR A 175 17.61 -13.22 9.76
N GLY A 176 17.82 -14.29 10.53
CA GLY A 176 17.29 -15.61 10.26
C GLY A 176 18.08 -16.37 9.15
N LEU A 177 17.38 -17.23 8.40
CA LEU A 177 17.98 -17.99 7.28
C LEU A 177 18.02 -17.13 6.01
N SER A 178 19.00 -16.24 5.93
CA SER A 178 19.21 -15.33 4.82
C SER A 178 20.63 -15.43 4.30
N SER A 179 20.83 -15.33 2.99
CA SER A 179 22.16 -15.35 2.35
C SER A 179 22.81 -13.96 2.26
N GLY A 180 22.09 -12.90 2.59
CA GLY A 180 22.56 -11.52 2.55
C GLY A 180 21.41 -10.52 2.68
N PRO A 181 21.71 -9.21 2.70
CA PRO A 181 20.71 -8.17 2.87
C PRO A 181 19.64 -8.21 1.78
N HIS A 182 18.38 -8.39 2.16
CA HIS A 182 17.21 -8.31 1.30
C HIS A 182 15.92 -8.27 2.11
N LEU A 183 14.83 -7.86 1.49
CA LEU A 183 13.49 -8.10 2.00
C LEU A 183 12.88 -9.30 1.27
N HIS A 184 12.47 -10.33 1.99
CA HIS A 184 11.56 -11.36 1.49
C HIS A 184 10.12 -10.94 1.82
N TYR A 185 9.30 -10.75 0.77
CA TYR A 185 7.93 -10.27 0.87
C TYR A 185 6.94 -11.30 0.33
N GLU A 186 5.98 -11.70 1.17
CA GLU A 186 4.92 -12.62 0.79
C GLU A 186 3.55 -11.94 0.79
N LEU A 187 2.72 -12.26 -0.20
CA LEU A 187 1.28 -12.03 -0.21
C LEU A 187 0.56 -13.37 -0.06
N LEU A 188 -0.32 -13.47 0.91
CA LEU A 188 -1.19 -14.63 1.10
C LEU A 188 -2.61 -14.25 0.73
N LYS A 189 -3.26 -15.11 -0.04
CA LYS A 189 -4.70 -15.06 -0.30
C LYS A 189 -5.33 -16.35 0.23
N ASP A 190 -6.33 -16.23 1.11
CA ASP A 190 -6.99 -17.36 1.78
C ASP A 190 -5.98 -18.35 2.41
N GLY A 191 -4.94 -17.77 3.05
CA GLY A 191 -3.86 -18.52 3.72
C GLY A 191 -2.82 -19.14 2.79
N LYS A 192 -2.93 -19.01 1.47
CA LYS A 192 -1.98 -19.56 0.48
C LYS A 192 -1.12 -18.46 -0.12
N PRO A 193 0.21 -18.66 -0.23
CA PRO A 193 1.09 -17.72 -0.94
C PRO A 193 0.69 -17.56 -2.41
N VAL A 194 0.65 -16.32 -2.87
CA VAL A 194 0.37 -15.95 -4.27
C VAL A 194 1.40 -14.94 -4.77
N ASP A 195 1.56 -14.84 -6.08
CA ASP A 195 2.45 -13.85 -6.69
C ASP A 195 1.94 -12.43 -6.43
N ALA A 196 2.59 -11.70 -5.52
CA ALA A 196 2.23 -10.35 -5.16
C ALA A 196 2.39 -9.35 -6.33
N MET A 197 3.27 -9.66 -7.30
CA MET A 197 3.54 -8.78 -8.43
C MET A 197 2.48 -8.91 -9.53
N GLN A 198 1.86 -10.07 -9.64
CA GLN A 198 0.81 -10.34 -10.63
C GLN A 198 -0.60 -10.27 -10.03
N THR A 199 -0.73 -10.56 -8.74
CA THR A 199 -2.03 -10.49 -8.09
C THR A 199 -2.52 -9.05 -8.09
N THR A 200 -3.57 -8.80 -8.84
CA THR A 200 -4.42 -7.64 -8.62
C THR A 200 -5.20 -7.90 -7.33
N ALA A 201 -4.62 -7.52 -6.20
CA ALA A 201 -5.39 -7.33 -4.98
C ALA A 201 -6.28 -6.09 -5.16
N SER A 202 -6.98 -6.08 -6.27
CA SER A 202 -8.05 -5.19 -6.65
C SER A 202 -9.31 -5.79 -6.08
N THR A 203 -9.39 -5.82 -4.78
CA THR A 203 -10.68 -5.63 -4.19
C THR A 203 -10.98 -4.15 -4.43
N SER A 204 -11.83 -3.86 -5.40
CA SER A 204 -12.63 -2.66 -5.34
C SER A 204 -13.46 -2.81 -4.06
N VAL A 205 -12.86 -2.50 -2.91
CA VAL A 205 -13.57 -2.53 -1.64
C VAL A 205 -14.55 -1.38 -1.73
N ALA A 206 -15.77 -1.71 -2.05
CA ALA A 206 -16.87 -0.78 -1.90
C ALA A 206 -17.24 -0.73 -0.42
N LEU A 207 -17.58 0.44 0.08
CA LEU A 207 -18.17 0.60 1.39
C LEU A 207 -19.45 -0.24 1.47
N SER A 208 -19.69 -0.87 2.61
CA SER A 208 -20.98 -1.51 2.90
C SER A 208 -22.11 -0.49 2.80
N ALA A 209 -23.36 -0.92 2.66
CA ALA A 209 -24.52 -0.03 2.54
C ALA A 209 -24.58 0.99 3.70
N THR A 210 -24.35 0.52 4.93
CA THR A 210 -24.34 1.39 6.13
C THR A 210 -23.16 2.38 6.11
N GLU A 211 -21.97 1.96 5.73
CA GLU A 211 -20.80 2.83 5.62
C GLU A 211 -20.95 3.84 4.48
N LEU A 212 -21.56 3.45 3.36
CA LEU A 212 -21.85 4.35 2.25
C LEU A 212 -22.82 5.45 2.66
N GLU A 213 -23.82 5.15 3.45
CA GLU A 213 -24.75 6.15 3.98
C GLU A 213 -24.03 7.14 4.93
N GLN A 214 -23.24 6.63 5.86
CA GLN A 214 -22.41 7.45 6.74
C GLN A 214 -21.42 8.34 5.95
N PHE A 215 -20.76 7.75 4.96
CA PHE A 215 -19.87 8.45 4.05
C PHE A 215 -20.57 9.58 3.28
N ARG A 216 -21.73 9.31 2.71
CA ARG A 216 -22.53 10.31 1.97
C ARG A 216 -22.98 11.45 2.88
N THR A 217 -23.45 11.15 4.10
CA THR A 217 -23.82 12.14 5.10
C THR A 217 -22.63 13.03 5.46
N GLN A 218 -21.46 12.45 5.69
CA GLN A 218 -20.25 13.19 6.04
C GLN A 218 -19.78 14.13 4.93
N TYR A 219 -19.93 13.72 3.66
CA TYR A 219 -19.41 14.45 2.52
C TYR A 219 -20.45 15.12 1.65
N GLN A 220 -21.73 15.13 2.03
CA GLN A 220 -22.83 15.65 1.25
C GLN A 220 -22.57 17.06 0.67
N ASN A 221 -22.11 17.99 1.50
CA ASN A 221 -21.81 19.34 1.06
C ASN A 221 -20.56 19.41 0.15
N LYS A 222 -19.53 18.58 0.44
CA LYS A 222 -18.29 18.51 -0.34
C LYS A 222 -18.52 17.88 -1.70
N ILE A 223 -19.35 16.83 -1.78
CA ILE A 223 -19.77 16.19 -3.03
C ILE A 223 -20.51 17.22 -3.89
N LYS A 224 -21.48 17.93 -3.32
CA LYS A 224 -22.23 18.96 -4.02
C LYS A 224 -21.30 20.08 -4.53
N TRP A 225 -20.39 20.57 -3.70
CA TRP A 225 -19.45 21.62 -4.10
C TRP A 225 -18.53 21.16 -5.24
N LEU A 226 -17.95 19.97 -5.18
CA LEU A 226 -17.09 19.45 -6.25
C LEU A 226 -17.84 19.06 -7.52
N SER A 227 -19.16 18.91 -7.51
CA SER A 227 -19.96 18.59 -8.70
C SER A 227 -20.52 19.82 -9.40
N THR A 228 -20.43 21.01 -8.79
CA THR A 228 -21.08 22.25 -9.30
C THR A 228 -20.17 23.07 -10.24
N PHE A 229 -18.89 22.77 -10.30
CA PHE A 229 -17.86 23.45 -11.13
C PHE A 229 -17.14 22.44 -12.02
#